data_84fba0d64b0bea39e800cb56f4acb108
#
_entry.id   84fba0d64b0bea39e800cb56f4acb108
#
_cell.length_a   1.000
_cell.length_b   1.000
_cell.length_c   1.000
_cell.angle_alpha   90.00
_cell.angle_beta   90.00
_cell.angle_gamma   90.00
#
_symmetry.space_group_name_H-M   'P 1'
#
loop_
_entity.id
_entity.type
_entity.pdbx_description
1 polymer ?
#
loop_
_entity_poly.entity_id
_entity_poly.type
_entity_poly.pdbx_seq_one_letter_code
_entity_poly.pdbx_strand_id
1 'polypeptide(L)'
;PFVTAASAQISGLRVVMDLNEAWEKINNNSKIVTGVIVVRKEFAEKYPEQLKKFIDEYNESVAYTSSNIDETAQLIAEYGIVASEAIAKKALPKCHIVCYINNNMRSALEGFLQVLYDQNPKSVGGSMPKDDFYYEY
;
A
#
# COMPACT_ATOMS: atom_id res chain seq x y z
N PRO A 1 9.73 -7.63 0.47
CA PRO A 1 10.83 -8.34 1.11
C PRO A 1 11.24 -9.63 0.40
N PHE A 2 10.32 -10.32 -0.30
CA PHE A 2 10.58 -11.63 -0.93
C PHE A 2 11.69 -11.58 -1.99
N VAL A 3 11.68 -10.60 -2.88
CA VAL A 3 12.74 -10.41 -3.89
C VAL A 3 14.10 -10.19 -3.21
N THR A 4 14.14 -9.40 -2.15
CA THR A 4 15.37 -9.13 -1.38
C THR A 4 15.91 -10.41 -0.74
N ALA A 5 15.02 -11.21 -0.12
CA ALA A 5 15.38 -12.48 0.48
C ALA A 5 15.87 -13.50 -0.58
N ALA A 6 15.16 -13.62 -1.69
CA ALA A 6 15.57 -14.49 -2.78
C ALA A 6 16.93 -14.08 -3.39
N SER A 7 17.16 -12.78 -3.60
CA SER A 7 18.44 -12.28 -4.12
C SER A 7 19.61 -12.50 -3.16
N ALA A 8 19.36 -12.60 -1.86
CA ALA A 8 20.38 -12.93 -0.88
C ALA A 8 20.76 -14.42 -0.89
N GLN A 9 19.87 -15.30 -1.33
CA GLN A 9 20.06 -16.76 -1.32
C GLN A 9 20.46 -17.33 -2.68
N ILE A 10 20.01 -16.69 -3.77
CA ILE A 10 20.19 -17.22 -5.13
C ILE A 10 21.19 -16.35 -5.89
N SER A 11 22.39 -16.88 -6.09
CA SER A 11 23.42 -16.21 -6.88
C SER A 11 22.96 -16.07 -8.34
N GLY A 12 23.11 -14.88 -8.90
CA GLY A 12 22.72 -14.59 -10.29
C GLY A 12 21.23 -14.32 -10.49
N LEU A 13 20.40 -14.28 -9.43
CA LEU A 13 19.02 -13.83 -9.53
C LEU A 13 18.99 -12.40 -10.10
N ARG A 14 18.17 -12.20 -11.11
CA ARG A 14 18.02 -10.93 -11.80
C ARG A 14 16.58 -10.47 -11.83
N VAL A 15 16.32 -9.28 -11.30
CA VAL A 15 15.02 -8.62 -11.46
C VAL A 15 14.92 -8.10 -12.90
N VAL A 16 13.95 -8.58 -13.64
CA VAL A 16 13.78 -8.23 -15.07
C VAL A 16 12.75 -7.10 -15.27
N MET A 17 11.87 -6.89 -14.31
CA MET A 17 10.82 -5.88 -14.39
C MET A 17 10.39 -5.45 -12.99
N ASP A 18 10.15 -4.16 -12.80
CA ASP A 18 9.39 -3.60 -11.69
C ASP A 18 7.97 -3.30 -12.19
N LEU A 19 6.96 -3.88 -11.53
CA LEU A 19 5.56 -3.74 -11.96
C LEU A 19 5.01 -2.33 -11.72
N ASN A 20 5.50 -1.61 -10.70
CA ASN A 20 5.08 -0.22 -10.48
C ASN A 20 5.59 0.68 -11.61
N GLU A 21 6.88 0.55 -11.96
CA GLU A 21 7.45 1.29 -13.09
C GLU A 21 6.78 0.94 -14.42
N ALA A 22 6.47 -0.35 -14.64
CA ALA A 22 5.78 -0.80 -15.84
C ALA A 22 4.36 -0.24 -15.92
N TRP A 23 3.64 -0.22 -14.79
CA TRP A 23 2.30 0.36 -14.68
C TRP A 23 2.30 1.87 -14.98
N GLU A 24 3.21 2.61 -14.38
CA GLU A 24 3.33 4.05 -14.61
C GLU A 24 3.60 4.41 -16.09
N LYS A 25 4.33 3.56 -16.80
CA LYS A 25 4.58 3.74 -18.25
C LYS A 25 3.35 3.50 -19.12
N ILE A 26 2.44 2.66 -18.70
CA ILE A 26 1.21 2.32 -19.44
C ILE A 26 0.08 3.28 -19.10
N ASN A 27 -0.03 3.69 -17.84
CA ASN A 27 -1.14 4.48 -17.34
C ASN A 27 -0.64 5.56 -16.36
N ASN A 28 -0.44 6.76 -16.88
CA ASN A 28 0.17 7.89 -16.15
C ASN A 28 -0.67 8.44 -15.00
N ASN A 29 -1.97 8.10 -14.92
CA ASN A 29 -2.92 8.70 -13.97
C ASN A 29 -3.36 7.73 -12.88
N SER A 30 -2.83 6.51 -12.85
CA SER A 30 -3.18 5.53 -11.82
C SER A 30 -1.95 4.93 -11.15
N LYS A 31 -2.15 4.33 -9.98
CA LYS A 31 -1.13 3.62 -9.21
C LYS A 31 -1.58 2.19 -9.00
N ILE A 32 -0.64 1.26 -8.85
CA ILE A 32 -0.98 -0.07 -8.36
C ILE A 32 -1.33 0.07 -6.87
N VAL A 33 -2.54 -0.32 -6.50
CA VAL A 33 -3.00 -0.34 -5.11
C VAL A 33 -3.08 -1.78 -4.65
N THR A 34 -2.12 -2.21 -3.83
CA THR A 34 -2.01 -3.60 -3.36
C THR A 34 -2.69 -3.85 -2.02
N GLY A 35 -2.99 -2.80 -1.27
CA GLY A 35 -3.63 -2.91 0.03
C GLY A 35 -4.38 -1.65 0.39
N VAL A 36 -5.48 -1.82 1.13
CA VAL A 36 -6.32 -0.74 1.63
C VAL A 36 -6.75 -1.04 3.07
N ILE A 37 -7.03 0.00 3.84
CA ILE A 37 -7.74 -0.11 5.10
C ILE A 37 -9.23 0.05 4.81
N VAL A 38 -10.05 -0.85 5.33
CA VAL A 38 -11.50 -0.76 5.26
C VAL A 38 -12.09 -0.56 6.64
N VAL A 39 -13.14 0.25 6.71
CA VAL A 39 -13.88 0.51 7.93
C VAL A 39 -15.36 0.24 7.70
N ARG A 40 -16.06 -0.26 8.72
CA ARG A 40 -17.51 -0.40 8.65
C ARG A 40 -18.17 0.97 8.68
N LYS A 41 -19.16 1.18 7.81
CA LYS A 41 -19.87 2.45 7.69
C LYS A 41 -20.46 2.92 9.03
N GLU A 42 -21.11 2.02 9.77
CA GLU A 42 -21.67 2.34 11.08
C GLU A 42 -20.60 2.81 12.08
N PHE A 43 -19.38 2.27 11.99
CA PHE A 43 -18.29 2.72 12.86
C PHE A 43 -17.82 4.12 12.46
N ALA A 44 -17.64 4.37 11.17
CA ALA A 44 -17.23 5.68 10.65
C ALA A 44 -18.25 6.77 11.01
N GLU A 45 -19.55 6.48 10.88
CA GLU A 45 -20.63 7.41 11.24
C GLU A 45 -20.73 7.68 12.75
N LYS A 46 -20.55 6.64 13.56
CA LYS A 46 -20.72 6.73 15.02
C LYS A 46 -19.49 7.31 15.73
N TYR A 47 -18.29 7.07 15.20
CA TYR A 47 -17.03 7.39 15.84
C TYR A 47 -16.07 8.14 14.89
N PRO A 48 -16.47 9.25 14.25
CA PRO A 48 -15.66 9.95 13.26
C PRO A 48 -14.34 10.47 13.84
N GLU A 49 -14.34 11.00 15.06
CA GLU A 49 -13.15 11.53 15.73
C GLU A 49 -12.12 10.42 16.03
N GLN A 50 -12.59 9.25 16.46
CA GLN A 50 -11.72 8.11 16.73
C GLN A 50 -11.13 7.55 15.45
N LEU A 51 -11.92 7.51 14.37
CA LEU A 51 -11.44 7.08 13.07
C LEU A 51 -10.40 8.06 12.51
N LYS A 52 -10.67 9.37 12.62
CA LYS A 52 -9.70 10.39 12.21
C LYS A 52 -8.38 10.23 12.98
N LYS A 53 -8.45 10.11 14.31
CA LYS A 53 -7.26 9.91 15.14
C LYS A 53 -6.48 8.67 14.72
N PHE A 54 -7.17 7.55 14.48
CA PHE A 54 -6.52 6.32 13.96
C PHE A 54 -5.79 6.57 12.64
N ILE A 55 -6.43 7.29 11.69
CA ILE A 55 -5.83 7.55 10.38
C ILE A 55 -4.60 8.47 10.52
N ASP A 56 -4.68 9.50 11.38
CA ASP A 56 -3.55 10.40 11.63
C ASP A 56 -2.35 9.62 12.23
N GLU A 57 -2.57 8.79 13.26
CA GLU A 57 -1.54 7.96 13.88
C GLU A 57 -0.98 6.90 12.90
N TYR A 58 -1.83 6.32 12.06
CA TYR A 58 -1.41 5.40 11.02
C TYR A 58 -0.51 6.09 9.98
N ASN A 59 -0.88 7.29 9.54
CA ASN A 59 -0.09 8.08 8.61
C ASN A 59 1.29 8.44 9.20
N GLU A 60 1.36 8.83 10.47
CA GLU A 60 2.61 9.06 11.19
C GLU A 60 3.46 7.78 11.25
N SER A 61 2.85 6.63 11.54
CA SER A 61 3.53 5.33 11.56
C SER A 61 4.11 4.98 10.18
N VAL A 62 3.36 5.22 9.10
CA VAL A 62 3.84 5.02 7.73
C VAL A 62 5.02 5.95 7.41
N ALA A 63 4.93 7.24 7.77
CA ALA A 63 6.03 8.19 7.59
C ALA A 63 7.28 7.77 8.37
N TYR A 64 7.11 7.22 9.57
CA TYR A 64 8.20 6.70 10.39
C TYR A 64 8.99 5.60 9.68
N THR A 65 8.33 4.71 8.93
CA THR A 65 9.01 3.60 8.24
C THR A 65 10.05 4.06 7.23
N SER A 66 9.87 5.23 6.63
CA SER A 66 10.81 5.80 5.64
C SER A 66 11.86 6.70 6.27
N SER A 67 11.53 7.38 7.37
CA SER A 67 12.45 8.30 8.06
C SER A 67 13.38 7.60 9.06
N ASN A 68 13.01 6.40 9.55
CA ASN A 68 13.73 5.65 10.57
C ASN A 68 13.93 4.19 10.15
N ILE A 69 14.58 3.99 9.00
CA ILE A 69 14.73 2.67 8.36
C ILE A 69 15.38 1.63 9.27
N ASP A 70 16.42 2.02 10.02
CA ASP A 70 17.16 1.09 10.87
C ASP A 70 16.31 0.58 12.03
N GLU A 71 15.66 1.48 12.75
CA GLU A 71 14.79 1.11 13.86
C GLU A 71 13.54 0.36 13.37
N THR A 72 12.97 0.79 12.25
CA THR A 72 11.86 0.06 11.60
C THR A 72 12.26 -1.37 11.22
N ALA A 73 13.45 -1.56 10.65
CA ALA A 73 13.94 -2.88 10.28
C ALA A 73 14.15 -3.79 11.50
N GLN A 74 14.62 -3.22 12.60
CA GLN A 74 14.75 -3.93 13.88
C GLN A 74 13.37 -4.37 14.40
N LEU A 75 12.39 -3.46 14.45
CA LEU A 75 11.03 -3.76 14.89
C LEU A 75 10.36 -4.83 13.99
N ILE A 76 10.53 -4.74 12.67
CA ILE A 76 10.02 -5.74 11.72
C ILE A 76 10.57 -7.14 12.01
N ALA A 77 11.84 -7.24 12.35
CA ALA A 77 12.45 -8.52 12.73
C ALA A 77 11.98 -8.98 14.10
N GLU A 78 11.89 -8.10 15.09
CA GLU A 78 11.41 -8.39 16.44
C GLU A 78 9.96 -8.91 16.43
N TYR A 79 9.07 -8.29 15.66
CA TYR A 79 7.69 -8.74 15.48
C TYR A 79 7.52 -9.92 14.51
N GLY A 80 8.62 -10.46 13.97
CA GLY A 80 8.58 -11.64 13.09
C GLY A 80 7.91 -11.40 11.73
N ILE A 81 7.78 -10.15 11.30
CA ILE A 81 7.19 -9.79 9.99
C ILE A 81 8.11 -10.24 8.86
N VAL A 82 9.41 -10.07 9.04
CA VAL A 82 10.49 -10.56 8.17
C VAL A 82 11.54 -11.22 9.04
N ALA A 83 12.09 -12.34 8.59
CA ALA A 83 13.00 -13.17 9.38
C ALA A 83 14.35 -12.51 9.75
N SER A 84 14.71 -11.39 9.10
CA SER A 84 16.02 -10.75 9.29
C SER A 84 15.93 -9.24 9.15
N GLU A 85 16.48 -8.53 10.12
CA GLU A 85 16.65 -7.07 10.10
C GLU A 85 17.40 -6.61 8.84
N ALA A 86 18.47 -7.30 8.46
CA ALA A 86 19.26 -6.96 7.27
C ALA A 86 18.44 -7.06 5.97
N ILE A 87 17.52 -8.04 5.88
CA ILE A 87 16.59 -8.17 4.76
C ILE A 87 15.55 -7.06 4.82
N ALA A 88 14.96 -6.79 5.98
CA ALA A 88 13.98 -5.72 6.18
C ALA A 88 14.56 -4.37 5.78
N LYS A 89 15.75 -4.01 6.26
CA LYS A 89 16.45 -2.77 5.95
C LYS A 89 16.67 -2.55 4.44
N LYS A 90 17.06 -3.61 3.71
CA LYS A 90 17.26 -3.56 2.26
C LYS A 90 15.95 -3.53 1.48
N ALA A 91 14.88 -4.12 2.03
CA ALA A 91 13.59 -4.22 1.37
C ALA A 91 12.74 -2.95 1.54
N LEU A 92 12.75 -2.31 2.72
CA LEU A 92 11.90 -1.17 3.06
C LEU A 92 11.84 -0.08 1.97
N PRO A 93 12.96 0.41 1.41
CA PRO A 93 12.93 1.45 0.39
C PRO A 93 12.23 1.03 -0.92
N LYS A 94 12.00 -0.28 -1.11
CA LYS A 94 11.39 -0.87 -2.32
C LYS A 94 9.97 -1.40 -2.06
N CYS A 95 9.45 -1.23 -0.85
CA CYS A 95 8.13 -1.75 -0.49
C CYS A 95 6.99 -0.80 -0.86
N HIS A 96 7.29 0.44 -1.27
CA HIS A 96 6.29 1.47 -1.62
C HIS A 96 5.22 1.64 -0.52
N ILE A 97 5.65 1.65 0.76
CA ILE A 97 4.75 1.84 1.90
C ILE A 97 4.32 3.30 1.92
N VAL A 98 3.03 3.54 1.67
CA VAL A 98 2.44 4.86 1.61
C VAL A 98 1.09 4.88 2.31
N CYS A 99 0.69 6.04 2.83
CA CYS A 99 -0.66 6.29 3.32
C CYS A 99 -1.29 7.39 2.46
N TYR A 100 -2.19 6.99 1.58
CA TYR A 100 -3.01 7.94 0.83
C TYR A 100 -4.35 8.12 1.55
N ILE A 101 -4.77 9.37 1.72
CA ILE A 101 -6.03 9.78 2.37
C ILE A 101 -6.78 10.75 1.46
N ASN A 102 -8.07 10.89 1.69
CA ASN A 102 -8.94 11.85 1.00
C ASN A 102 -8.78 11.76 -0.53
N ASN A 103 -8.67 12.89 -1.21
CA ASN A 103 -8.56 12.97 -2.67
C ASN A 103 -7.41 12.13 -3.25
N ASN A 104 -6.27 12.02 -2.56
CA ASN A 104 -5.14 11.23 -3.05
C ASN A 104 -5.45 9.72 -3.02
N MET A 105 -6.09 9.26 -1.95
CA MET A 105 -6.57 7.88 -1.82
C MET A 105 -7.61 7.59 -2.90
N ARG A 106 -8.61 8.45 -3.03
CA ARG A 106 -9.70 8.31 -4.01
C ARG A 106 -9.14 8.22 -5.44
N SER A 107 -8.31 9.18 -5.85
CA SER A 107 -7.75 9.21 -7.21
C SER A 107 -6.92 7.97 -7.53
N ALA A 108 -6.07 7.51 -6.59
CA ALA A 108 -5.25 6.32 -6.78
C ALA A 108 -6.12 5.06 -6.92
N LEU A 109 -7.13 4.93 -6.06
CA LEU A 109 -8.00 3.76 -6.01
C LEU A 109 -8.96 3.72 -7.21
N GLU A 110 -9.61 4.83 -7.56
CA GLU A 110 -10.47 4.92 -8.74
C GLU A 110 -9.70 4.58 -10.02
N GLY A 111 -8.50 5.14 -10.21
CA GLY A 111 -7.69 4.83 -11.37
C GLY A 111 -7.29 3.35 -11.45
N PHE A 112 -6.95 2.73 -10.33
CA PHE A 112 -6.63 1.30 -10.28
C PHE A 112 -7.87 0.43 -10.56
N LEU A 113 -8.98 0.72 -9.90
CA LEU A 113 -10.24 -0.02 -10.08
C LEU A 113 -10.80 0.12 -11.50
N GLN A 114 -10.61 1.29 -12.15
CA GLN A 114 -11.03 1.49 -13.53
C GLN A 114 -10.28 0.55 -14.48
N VAL A 115 -8.97 0.40 -14.33
CA VAL A 115 -8.20 -0.54 -15.15
C VAL A 115 -8.67 -1.97 -14.95
N LEU A 116 -8.96 -2.38 -13.71
CA LEU A 116 -9.51 -3.70 -13.42
C LEU A 116 -10.91 -3.89 -14.03
N TYR A 117 -11.77 -2.86 -13.93
CA TYR A 117 -13.11 -2.88 -14.49
C TYR A 117 -13.09 -3.02 -16.01
N ASP A 118 -12.24 -2.26 -16.69
CA ASP A 118 -12.13 -2.28 -18.17
C ASP A 118 -11.66 -3.64 -18.69
N GLN A 119 -10.82 -4.32 -17.92
CA GLN A 119 -10.39 -5.67 -18.27
C GLN A 119 -11.42 -6.73 -17.94
N ASN A 120 -12.06 -6.63 -16.78
CA ASN A 120 -13.09 -7.57 -16.34
C ASN A 120 -13.98 -6.92 -15.25
N PRO A 121 -15.18 -6.45 -15.59
CA PRO A 121 -16.08 -5.82 -14.61
C PRO A 121 -16.34 -6.65 -13.35
N LYS A 122 -16.30 -7.97 -13.45
CA LYS A 122 -16.51 -8.87 -12.30
C LYS A 122 -15.41 -8.74 -11.23
N SER A 123 -14.21 -8.30 -11.61
CA SER A 123 -13.08 -8.10 -10.66
C SER A 123 -13.35 -7.01 -9.62
N VAL A 124 -14.26 -6.09 -9.94
CA VAL A 124 -14.68 -5.00 -9.06
C VAL A 124 -16.17 -5.10 -8.64
N GLY A 125 -16.73 -6.29 -8.71
CA GLY A 125 -18.13 -6.53 -8.31
C GLY A 125 -19.18 -6.18 -9.37
N GLY A 126 -18.78 -5.95 -10.62
CA GLY A 126 -19.67 -5.70 -11.76
C GLY A 126 -19.96 -4.23 -12.04
N SER A 127 -19.61 -3.33 -11.14
CA SER A 127 -19.73 -1.87 -11.30
C SER A 127 -18.67 -1.14 -10.53
N MET A 128 -18.30 0.05 -10.97
CA MET A 128 -17.41 0.93 -10.21
C MET A 128 -18.06 1.35 -8.88
N PRO A 129 -17.26 1.49 -7.80
CA PRO A 129 -17.76 1.99 -6.52
C PRO A 129 -18.40 3.38 -6.65
N LYS A 130 -19.40 3.64 -5.79
CA LYS A 130 -20.03 4.96 -5.67
C LYS A 130 -19.26 5.83 -4.66
N ASP A 131 -19.66 7.10 -4.56
CA ASP A 131 -19.00 8.09 -3.68
C ASP A 131 -18.95 7.66 -2.21
N ASP A 132 -19.97 6.97 -1.73
CA ASP A 132 -20.06 6.50 -0.34
C ASP A 132 -19.12 5.30 -0.01
N PHE A 133 -18.38 4.81 -0.98
CA PHE A 133 -17.33 3.82 -0.81
C PHE A 133 -16.03 4.43 -0.26
N TYR A 134 -15.78 5.70 -0.57
CA TYR A 134 -14.55 6.40 -0.19
C TYR A 134 -14.76 7.21 1.08
N TYR A 135 -13.94 6.93 2.11
CA TYR A 135 -13.98 7.74 3.32
C TYR A 135 -13.10 8.98 3.16
N GLU A 136 -13.71 10.15 3.33
CA GLU A 136 -13.06 11.47 3.29
C GLU A 136 -13.41 12.27 4.55
N TYR A 137 -12.47 13.06 5.10
CA TYR A 137 -12.65 13.86 6.31
C TYR A 137 -11.85 15.17 6.27
#